data_6384a93821ecfc4501fb89264c85a9ff
#
_entry.id   6384a93821ecfc4501fb89264c85a9ff
#
_cell.length_a   1.000
_cell.length_b   1.000
_cell.length_c   1.000
_cell.angle_alpha   90.00
_cell.angle_beta   90.00
_cell.angle_gamma   90.00
#
_symmetry.space_group_name_H-M   'P 1'
#
loop_
_entity.id
_entity.type
_entity.pdbx_description
1 polymer ?
#
loop_
_entity_poly.entity_id
_entity_poly.type
_entity_poly.pdbx_seq_one_letter_code
_entity_poly.pdbx_strand_id
1 'polypeptide(L)'
;MTDITPEAQFDNFFALFEQPVQFEVHQNSLDQHLRLLQKRYHPDNVAKNLTDTAQAKHHSEQASAIINQAYQTLSAPDSRASYLLDMAGQAQNLEHSIADLDFLEDAMQMRMDLDDAIGDKDRPALQQLHPQILERLTNQSERFNDAYQQKDWQTAIDATQKLKFLVKLNADVTTGLDEVATAEQSDDDDLYV
;
A
#
# COMPACT_ATOMS: atom_id res chain seq x y z
N MET A 1 18.44 15.29 -26.24
CA MET A 1 17.02 15.04 -25.94
C MET A 1 16.97 14.74 -24.46
N THR A 2 16.44 15.63 -23.66
CA THR A 2 16.33 15.40 -22.22
C THR A 2 15.20 14.38 -22.01
N ASP A 3 15.52 13.25 -21.39
CA ASP A 3 14.52 12.26 -21.01
C ASP A 3 13.56 12.91 -20.02
N ILE A 4 12.27 12.94 -20.34
CA ILE A 4 11.23 13.60 -19.54
C ILE A 4 10.44 12.60 -18.70
N THR A 5 10.90 11.34 -18.63
CA THR A 5 10.30 10.33 -17.74
C THR A 5 10.65 10.61 -16.30
N PRO A 6 9.76 10.32 -15.32
CA PRO A 6 10.06 10.49 -13.90
C PRO A 6 11.29 9.72 -13.44
N GLU A 7 11.55 8.52 -13.97
CA GLU A 7 12.74 7.72 -13.64
C GLU A 7 14.06 8.43 -13.95
N ALA A 8 14.10 9.20 -15.02
CA ALA A 8 15.31 9.97 -15.41
C ALA A 8 15.50 11.23 -14.57
N GLN A 9 14.48 11.67 -13.82
CA GLN A 9 14.48 12.92 -13.05
C GLN A 9 14.62 12.73 -11.54
N PHE A 10 14.31 11.54 -11.02
CA PHE A 10 14.26 11.29 -9.56
C PHE A 10 15.02 10.01 -9.21
N ASP A 11 15.82 10.08 -8.17
CA ASP A 11 16.67 8.97 -7.71
C ASP A 11 15.87 7.82 -7.07
N ASN A 12 14.68 8.12 -6.54
CA ASN A 12 13.82 7.16 -5.85
C ASN A 12 12.36 7.66 -5.74
N PHE A 13 11.45 6.79 -5.30
CA PHE A 13 10.04 7.12 -5.17
C PHE A 13 9.75 8.20 -4.12
N PHE A 14 10.52 8.28 -3.04
CA PHE A 14 10.39 9.35 -2.05
C PHE A 14 10.71 10.71 -2.67
N ALA A 15 11.79 10.81 -3.45
CA ALA A 15 12.15 12.04 -4.16
C ALA A 15 11.09 12.44 -5.18
N LEU A 16 10.50 11.47 -5.91
CA LEU A 16 9.41 11.74 -6.86
C LEU A 16 8.18 12.36 -6.18
N PHE A 17 7.87 11.94 -4.95
CA PHE A 17 6.74 12.43 -4.15
C PHE A 17 7.12 13.55 -3.18
N GLU A 18 8.32 14.11 -3.28
CA GLU A 18 8.84 15.17 -2.40
C GLU A 18 8.74 14.81 -0.90
N GLN A 19 8.97 13.52 -0.60
CA GLN A 19 8.95 12.99 0.76
C GLN A 19 10.39 12.70 1.24
N PRO A 20 10.67 12.84 2.54
CA PRO A 20 11.91 12.33 3.11
C PRO A 20 11.95 10.80 3.03
N VAL A 21 13.17 10.24 2.89
CA VAL A 21 13.38 8.78 2.89
C VAL A 21 13.23 8.25 4.31
N GLN A 22 12.02 7.89 4.69
CA GLN A 22 11.67 7.38 6.01
C GLN A 22 10.40 6.53 5.94
N PHE A 23 10.16 5.73 6.99
CA PHE A 23 8.99 4.87 7.03
C PHE A 23 7.69 5.67 7.25
N GLU A 24 7.71 6.66 8.12
CA GLU A 24 6.54 7.49 8.40
C GLU A 24 6.27 8.44 7.22
N VAL A 25 5.08 8.36 6.66
CA VAL A 25 4.61 9.24 5.58
C VAL A 25 3.24 9.82 5.92
N HIS A 26 2.98 11.03 5.45
CA HIS A 26 1.67 11.67 5.58
C HIS A 26 0.83 11.37 4.35
N GLN A 27 -0.21 10.54 4.50
CA GLN A 27 -1.09 10.10 3.39
C GLN A 27 -1.65 11.30 2.61
N ASN A 28 -2.13 12.34 3.28
CA ASN A 28 -2.64 13.55 2.62
C ASN A 28 -1.59 14.23 1.74
N SER A 29 -0.32 14.19 2.13
CA SER A 29 0.77 14.73 1.32
C SER A 29 1.02 13.88 0.09
N LEU A 30 1.02 12.54 0.22
CA LEU A 30 1.13 11.63 -0.93
C LEU A 30 -0.01 11.86 -1.93
N ASP A 31 -1.25 11.98 -1.45
CA ASP A 31 -2.42 12.19 -2.28
C ASP A 31 -2.37 13.52 -3.06
N GLN A 32 -1.88 14.59 -2.41
CA GLN A 32 -1.68 15.88 -3.05
C GLN A 32 -0.61 15.80 -4.15
N HIS A 33 0.53 15.17 -3.86
CA HIS A 33 1.60 15.01 -4.85
C HIS A 33 1.18 14.10 -6.01
N LEU A 34 0.40 13.03 -5.74
CA LEU A 34 -0.17 12.19 -6.80
C LEU A 34 -0.98 13.04 -7.80
N ARG A 35 -1.90 13.87 -7.31
CA ARG A 35 -2.72 14.75 -8.17
C ARG A 35 -1.87 15.74 -8.97
N LEU A 36 -0.83 16.31 -8.36
CA LEU A 36 0.10 17.22 -9.05
C LEU A 36 0.90 16.51 -10.14
N LEU A 37 1.43 15.31 -9.85
CA LEU A 37 2.17 14.51 -10.81
C LEU A 37 1.27 14.04 -11.96
N GLN A 38 0.07 13.54 -11.68
CA GLN A 38 -0.90 13.16 -12.71
C GLN A 38 -1.25 14.33 -13.64
N LYS A 39 -1.45 15.53 -13.07
CA LYS A 39 -1.68 16.75 -13.86
C LYS A 39 -0.47 17.14 -14.71
N ARG A 40 0.74 17.04 -14.15
CA ARG A 40 2.00 17.40 -14.83
C ARG A 40 2.28 16.49 -16.03
N TYR A 41 2.08 15.19 -15.86
CA TYR A 41 2.38 14.17 -16.86
C TYR A 41 1.15 13.76 -17.70
N HIS A 42 0.04 14.49 -17.60
CA HIS A 42 -1.14 14.28 -18.44
C HIS A 42 -0.80 14.41 -19.92
N PRO A 43 -1.34 13.57 -20.84
CA PRO A 43 -1.02 13.61 -22.27
C PRO A 43 -1.11 15.00 -22.88
N ASP A 44 -2.16 15.76 -22.54
CA ASP A 44 -2.36 17.12 -23.06
C ASP A 44 -1.26 18.10 -22.64
N ASN A 45 -0.67 17.91 -21.47
CA ASN A 45 0.41 18.77 -20.98
C ASN A 45 1.76 18.36 -21.55
N VAL A 46 2.01 17.05 -21.70
CA VAL A 46 3.22 16.52 -22.34
C VAL A 46 3.27 16.88 -23.82
N ALA A 47 2.13 16.82 -24.53
CA ALA A 47 2.02 17.18 -25.94
C ALA A 47 2.38 18.64 -26.26
N LYS A 48 2.23 19.57 -25.30
CA LYS A 48 2.64 20.96 -25.47
C LYS A 48 4.15 21.13 -25.65
N ASN A 49 4.93 20.17 -25.16
CA ASN A 49 6.40 20.20 -25.16
C ASN A 49 7.03 19.27 -26.23
N LEU A 50 6.22 18.47 -26.93
CA LEU A 50 6.68 17.51 -27.92
C LEU A 50 5.94 17.77 -29.27
N THR A 51 6.70 17.71 -30.34
CA THR A 51 6.15 17.89 -31.72
C THR A 51 5.47 16.61 -32.25
N ASP A 52 5.76 15.45 -31.65
CA ASP A 52 5.19 14.16 -32.02
C ASP A 52 4.17 13.69 -30.99
N THR A 53 2.91 13.62 -31.39
CA THR A 53 1.79 13.22 -30.53
C THR A 53 1.89 11.76 -30.05
N ALA A 54 2.49 10.87 -30.85
CA ALA A 54 2.66 9.46 -30.48
C ALA A 54 3.75 9.32 -29.41
N GLN A 55 4.84 10.07 -29.50
CA GLN A 55 5.87 10.11 -28.46
C GLN A 55 5.32 10.74 -27.17
N ALA A 56 4.54 11.81 -27.26
CA ALA A 56 3.91 12.46 -26.10
C ALA A 56 3.01 11.48 -25.33
N LYS A 57 2.20 10.70 -26.04
CA LYS A 57 1.33 9.68 -25.46
C LYS A 57 2.13 8.59 -24.75
N HIS A 58 3.16 8.05 -25.41
CA HIS A 58 4.01 7.01 -24.83
C HIS A 58 4.71 7.48 -23.55
N HIS A 59 5.29 8.68 -23.54
CA HIS A 59 5.91 9.26 -22.35
C HIS A 59 4.90 9.47 -21.20
N SER A 60 3.69 9.91 -21.51
CA SER A 60 2.64 10.08 -20.51
C SER A 60 2.21 8.75 -19.90
N GLU A 61 2.07 7.69 -20.72
CA GLU A 61 1.72 6.34 -20.25
C GLU A 61 2.81 5.76 -19.34
N GLN A 62 4.08 5.89 -19.72
CA GLN A 62 5.22 5.47 -18.90
C GLN A 62 5.27 6.23 -17.58
N ALA A 63 5.16 7.57 -17.63
CA ALA A 63 5.15 8.40 -16.45
C ALA A 63 3.99 8.03 -15.49
N SER A 64 2.80 7.79 -16.03
CA SER A 64 1.64 7.38 -15.23
C SER A 64 1.84 6.04 -14.55
N ALA A 65 2.46 5.06 -15.23
CA ALA A 65 2.77 3.76 -14.64
C ALA A 65 3.74 3.90 -13.45
N ILE A 66 4.82 4.67 -13.62
CA ILE A 66 5.81 4.91 -12.56
C ILE A 66 5.20 5.67 -11.38
N ILE A 67 4.41 6.72 -11.64
CA ILE A 67 3.73 7.51 -10.61
C ILE A 67 2.79 6.62 -9.79
N ASN A 68 1.99 5.78 -10.45
CA ASN A 68 1.08 4.86 -9.78
C ASN A 68 1.83 3.80 -8.97
N GLN A 69 2.90 3.22 -9.52
CA GLN A 69 3.75 2.27 -8.80
C GLN A 69 4.38 2.92 -7.55
N ALA A 70 4.94 4.12 -7.68
CA ALA A 70 5.53 4.85 -6.57
C ALA A 70 4.49 5.16 -5.49
N TYR A 71 3.30 5.62 -5.88
CA TYR A 71 2.21 5.86 -4.94
C TYR A 71 1.79 4.59 -4.20
N GLN A 72 1.55 3.48 -4.90
CA GLN A 72 1.21 2.19 -4.30
C GLN A 72 2.31 1.71 -3.33
N THR A 73 3.58 1.87 -3.72
CA THR A 73 4.70 1.49 -2.86
C THR A 73 4.78 2.34 -1.60
N LEU A 74 4.58 3.67 -1.71
CA LEU A 74 4.71 4.58 -0.57
C LEU A 74 3.46 4.63 0.31
N SER A 75 2.26 4.39 -0.22
CA SER A 75 1.02 4.45 0.56
C SER A 75 0.81 3.22 1.46
N ALA A 76 1.21 2.03 1.02
CA ALA A 76 1.05 0.79 1.78
C ALA A 76 2.25 0.54 2.71
N PRO A 77 2.04 0.25 4.00
CA PRO A 77 3.14 0.12 4.97
C PRO A 77 4.07 -1.07 4.69
N ASP A 78 3.56 -2.20 4.23
CA ASP A 78 4.35 -3.38 3.85
C ASP A 78 5.23 -3.15 2.62
N SER A 79 4.66 -2.51 1.60
CA SER A 79 5.36 -2.20 0.36
C SER A 79 6.41 -1.12 0.61
N ARG A 80 6.10 -0.10 1.41
CA ARG A 80 7.05 0.94 1.81
C ARG A 80 8.19 0.38 2.66
N ALA A 81 7.90 -0.52 3.61
CA ALA A 81 8.91 -1.22 4.39
C ALA A 81 9.84 -2.05 3.50
N SER A 82 9.26 -2.83 2.57
CA SER A 82 10.02 -3.62 1.60
C SER A 82 10.92 -2.73 0.73
N TYR A 83 10.42 -1.59 0.28
CA TYR A 83 11.17 -0.65 -0.54
C TYR A 83 12.34 0.01 0.22
N LEU A 84 12.14 0.38 1.49
CA LEU A 84 13.21 0.90 2.34
C LEU A 84 14.30 -0.13 2.61
N LEU A 85 13.92 -1.40 2.83
CA LEU A 85 14.89 -2.49 2.95
C LEU A 85 15.65 -2.75 1.65
N ASP A 86 15.01 -2.63 0.50
CA ASP A 86 15.66 -2.73 -0.81
C ASP A 86 16.69 -1.61 -0.99
N MET A 87 16.33 -0.37 -0.71
CA MET A 87 17.24 0.77 -0.72
C MET A 87 18.43 0.61 0.24
N ALA A 88 18.25 -0.12 1.35
CA ALA A 88 19.29 -0.45 2.30
C ALA A 88 20.12 -1.69 1.90
N GLY A 89 19.83 -2.35 0.76
CA GLY A 89 20.50 -3.56 0.30
C GLY A 89 20.11 -4.83 1.08
N GLN A 90 18.93 -4.85 1.70
CA GLN A 90 18.43 -5.95 2.54
C GLN A 90 17.27 -6.75 1.91
N ALA A 91 16.91 -6.48 0.66
CA ALA A 91 15.74 -7.09 -0.01
C ALA A 91 15.79 -8.63 -0.12
N GLN A 92 16.99 -9.21 -0.31
CA GLN A 92 17.17 -10.65 -0.52
C GLN A 92 16.71 -11.52 0.67
N ASN A 93 16.50 -10.95 1.84
CA ASN A 93 16.05 -11.67 3.03
C ASN A 93 14.53 -11.62 3.23
N LEU A 94 13.80 -10.88 2.38
CA LEU A 94 12.34 -10.73 2.47
C LEU A 94 11.55 -11.95 1.99
N GLU A 95 12.19 -12.88 1.30
CA GLU A 95 11.56 -14.11 0.78
C GLU A 95 11.52 -15.26 1.79
N HIS A 96 12.18 -15.11 2.94
CA HIS A 96 12.16 -16.12 3.99
C HIS A 96 10.78 -16.19 4.66
N SER A 97 10.42 -17.38 5.12
CA SER A 97 9.17 -17.58 5.87
C SER A 97 9.24 -16.92 7.25
N ILE A 98 8.10 -16.46 7.75
CA ILE A 98 7.95 -15.99 9.13
C ILE A 98 8.30 -17.16 10.06
N ALA A 99 9.26 -16.93 10.97
CA ALA A 99 9.71 -17.96 11.92
C ALA A 99 8.98 -17.86 13.29
N ASP A 100 8.25 -16.78 13.52
CA ASP A 100 7.49 -16.52 14.75
C ASP A 100 6.21 -17.37 14.75
N LEU A 101 6.24 -18.49 15.49
CA LEU A 101 5.14 -19.46 15.54
C LEU A 101 3.91 -18.87 16.26
N ASP A 102 4.11 -18.07 17.30
CA ASP A 102 3.01 -17.43 18.05
C ASP A 102 2.26 -16.44 17.14
N PHE A 103 3.00 -15.67 16.34
CA PHE A 103 2.38 -14.81 15.33
C PHE A 103 1.62 -15.61 14.27
N LEU A 104 2.19 -16.71 13.78
CA LEU A 104 1.54 -17.53 12.76
C LEU A 104 0.24 -18.16 13.27
N GLU A 105 0.21 -18.65 14.50
CA GLU A 105 -0.99 -19.21 15.13
C GLU A 105 -2.09 -18.13 15.26
N ASP A 106 -1.75 -16.96 15.84
CA ASP A 106 -2.67 -15.83 15.97
C ASP A 106 -3.19 -15.32 14.60
N ALA A 107 -2.28 -15.23 13.62
CA ALA A 107 -2.61 -14.82 12.26
C ALA A 107 -3.54 -15.81 11.53
N MET A 108 -3.33 -17.11 11.72
CA MET A 108 -4.21 -18.15 11.19
C MET A 108 -5.60 -18.10 11.83
N GLN A 109 -5.67 -17.91 13.16
CA GLN A 109 -6.95 -17.77 13.85
C GLN A 109 -7.73 -16.55 13.33
N MET A 110 -7.07 -15.39 13.22
CA MET A 110 -7.70 -14.19 12.66
C MET A 110 -8.18 -14.41 11.23
N ARG A 111 -7.44 -15.16 10.43
CA ARG A 111 -7.85 -15.50 9.06
C ARG A 111 -9.12 -16.36 9.04
N MET A 112 -9.19 -17.37 9.89
CA MET A 112 -10.38 -18.24 10.00
C MET A 112 -11.59 -17.43 10.47
N ASP A 113 -11.44 -16.62 11.54
CA ASP A 113 -12.52 -15.77 12.04
C ASP A 113 -13.04 -14.78 10.97
N LEU A 114 -12.13 -14.25 10.15
CA LEU A 114 -12.47 -13.36 9.05
C LEU A 114 -13.21 -14.10 7.93
N ASP A 115 -12.73 -15.27 7.51
CA ASP A 115 -13.36 -16.08 6.46
C ASP A 115 -14.78 -16.54 6.87
N ASP A 116 -14.97 -16.92 8.14
CA ASP A 116 -16.28 -17.26 8.71
C ASP A 116 -17.20 -16.04 8.73
N ALA A 117 -16.71 -14.88 9.20
CA ALA A 117 -17.50 -13.65 9.28
C ALA A 117 -17.92 -13.14 7.88
N ILE A 118 -17.06 -13.28 6.86
CA ILE A 118 -17.39 -12.95 5.46
C ILE A 118 -18.43 -13.94 4.92
N GLY A 119 -18.23 -15.25 5.15
CA GLY A 119 -19.13 -16.31 4.68
C GLY A 119 -20.55 -16.18 5.23
N ASP A 120 -20.65 -15.83 6.51
CA ASP A 120 -21.93 -15.64 7.21
C ASP A 120 -22.52 -14.22 7.02
N LYS A 121 -21.81 -13.31 6.36
CA LYS A 121 -22.13 -11.88 6.24
C LYS A 121 -22.34 -11.22 7.62
N ASP A 122 -21.55 -11.66 8.60
CA ASP A 122 -21.63 -11.17 9.99
C ASP A 122 -20.92 -9.82 10.12
N ARG A 123 -21.67 -8.73 9.87
CA ARG A 123 -21.16 -7.37 10.01
C ARG A 123 -20.64 -7.04 11.40
N PRO A 124 -21.31 -7.38 12.51
CA PRO A 124 -20.77 -7.21 13.85
C PRO A 124 -19.41 -7.88 14.07
N ALA A 125 -19.22 -9.11 13.60
CA ALA A 125 -17.93 -9.81 13.71
C ALA A 125 -16.84 -9.10 12.90
N LEU A 126 -17.12 -8.70 11.66
CA LEU A 126 -16.19 -7.92 10.83
C LEU A 126 -15.80 -6.57 11.49
N GLN A 127 -16.78 -5.86 12.07
CA GLN A 127 -16.55 -4.61 12.80
C GLN A 127 -15.71 -4.80 14.08
N GLN A 128 -15.75 -5.97 14.69
CA GLN A 128 -14.94 -6.32 15.86
C GLN A 128 -13.50 -6.72 15.46
N LEU A 129 -13.34 -7.43 14.33
CA LEU A 129 -12.03 -7.86 13.82
C LEU A 129 -11.20 -6.69 13.27
N HIS A 130 -11.83 -5.77 12.55
CA HIS A 130 -11.13 -4.68 11.87
C HIS A 130 -10.21 -3.85 12.80
N PRO A 131 -10.68 -3.32 13.96
CA PRO A 131 -9.80 -2.58 14.86
C PRO A 131 -8.65 -3.44 15.44
N GLN A 132 -8.83 -4.74 15.64
CA GLN A 132 -7.77 -5.63 16.09
C GLN A 132 -6.66 -5.78 15.04
N ILE A 133 -7.04 -5.88 13.76
CA ILE A 133 -6.10 -5.92 12.63
C ILE A 133 -5.34 -4.59 12.53
N LEU A 134 -6.03 -3.45 12.66
CA LEU A 134 -5.42 -2.11 12.63
C LEU A 134 -4.43 -1.90 13.78
N GLU A 135 -4.74 -2.36 14.97
CA GLU A 135 -3.83 -2.32 16.12
C GLU A 135 -2.55 -3.12 15.85
N ARG A 136 -2.68 -4.34 15.31
CA ARG A 136 -1.51 -5.15 14.93
C ARG A 136 -0.69 -4.52 13.82
N LEU A 137 -1.34 -3.91 12.82
CA LEU A 137 -0.65 -3.15 11.77
C LEU A 137 0.15 -1.99 12.36
N THR A 138 -0.43 -1.25 13.29
CA THR A 138 0.23 -0.14 13.97
C THR A 138 1.45 -0.64 14.74
N ASN A 139 1.29 -1.68 15.57
CA ASN A 139 2.37 -2.25 16.36
C ASN A 139 3.53 -2.77 15.49
N GLN A 140 3.24 -3.43 14.36
CA GLN A 140 4.28 -3.90 13.45
C GLN A 140 4.93 -2.75 12.67
N SER A 141 4.18 -1.68 12.36
CA SER A 141 4.71 -0.47 11.74
C SER A 141 5.70 0.26 12.64
N GLU A 142 5.36 0.41 13.92
CA GLU A 142 6.25 1.00 14.93
C GLU A 142 7.51 0.13 15.10
N ARG A 143 7.33 -1.20 15.23
CA ARG A 143 8.45 -2.14 15.34
C ARG A 143 9.38 -2.08 14.12
N PHE A 144 8.83 -1.98 12.92
CA PHE A 144 9.63 -1.79 11.71
C PHE A 144 10.41 -0.50 11.76
N ASN A 145 9.75 0.63 12.07
CA ASN A 145 10.37 1.94 12.10
C ASN A 145 11.55 1.99 13.08
N ASP A 146 11.37 1.50 14.30
CA ASP A 146 12.40 1.46 15.33
C ASP A 146 13.60 0.58 14.91
N ALA A 147 13.32 -0.62 14.39
CA ALA A 147 14.33 -1.55 13.93
C ALA A 147 15.13 -0.97 12.74
N TYR A 148 14.44 -0.35 11.79
CA TYR A 148 15.07 0.28 10.62
C TYR A 148 16.00 1.43 11.03
N GLN A 149 15.56 2.30 11.94
CA GLN A 149 16.39 3.40 12.46
C GLN A 149 17.63 2.90 13.20
N GLN A 150 17.51 1.80 13.93
CA GLN A 150 18.62 1.16 14.65
C GLN A 150 19.48 0.26 13.76
N LYS A 151 19.11 0.05 12.50
CA LYS A 151 19.73 -0.89 11.56
C LYS A 151 19.69 -2.33 12.05
N ASP A 152 18.72 -2.68 12.87
CA ASP A 152 18.39 -4.07 13.22
C ASP A 152 17.61 -4.72 12.08
N TRP A 153 18.38 -5.15 11.07
CA TRP A 153 17.81 -5.67 9.82
C TRP A 153 16.96 -6.91 10.01
N GLN A 154 17.35 -7.78 10.98
CA GLN A 154 16.59 -8.99 11.24
C GLN A 154 15.18 -8.67 11.78
N THR A 155 15.08 -7.78 12.74
CA THR A 155 13.79 -7.34 13.28
C THR A 155 12.98 -6.55 12.24
N ALA A 156 13.63 -5.71 11.43
CA ALA A 156 12.95 -4.96 10.36
C ALA A 156 12.38 -5.90 9.27
N ILE A 157 13.13 -6.93 8.88
CA ILE A 157 12.68 -7.94 7.92
C ILE A 157 11.49 -8.73 8.49
N ASP A 158 11.57 -9.21 9.73
CA ASP A 158 10.48 -9.91 10.42
C ASP A 158 9.20 -9.05 10.46
N ALA A 159 9.32 -7.78 10.89
CA ALA A 159 8.20 -6.85 10.93
C ALA A 159 7.60 -6.62 9.52
N THR A 160 8.43 -6.52 8.48
CA THR A 160 7.96 -6.38 7.09
C THR A 160 7.16 -7.59 6.62
N GLN A 161 7.61 -8.80 6.94
CA GLN A 161 6.89 -10.02 6.59
C GLN A 161 5.52 -10.09 7.27
N LYS A 162 5.46 -9.72 8.56
CA LYS A 162 4.21 -9.63 9.32
C LYS A 162 3.28 -8.55 8.78
N LEU A 163 3.82 -7.38 8.41
CA LEU A 163 3.04 -6.31 7.76
C LEU A 163 2.38 -6.80 6.47
N LYS A 164 3.08 -7.54 5.60
CA LYS A 164 2.49 -8.09 4.36
C LYS A 164 1.24 -8.93 4.63
N PHE A 165 1.30 -9.76 5.65
CA PHE A 165 0.15 -10.58 6.04
C PHE A 165 -1.01 -9.72 6.57
N LEU A 166 -0.72 -8.79 7.47
CA LEU A 166 -1.73 -7.94 8.12
C LEU A 166 -2.38 -6.95 7.14
N VAL A 167 -1.63 -6.40 6.18
CA VAL A 167 -2.18 -5.54 5.11
C VAL A 167 -3.18 -6.31 4.27
N LYS A 168 -2.90 -7.57 3.96
CA LYS A 168 -3.85 -8.42 3.23
C LYS A 168 -5.12 -8.69 4.04
N LEU A 169 -4.99 -9.04 5.33
CA LEU A 169 -6.17 -9.20 6.20
C LEU A 169 -7.00 -7.92 6.29
N ASN A 170 -6.34 -6.75 6.40
CA ASN A 170 -7.03 -5.47 6.43
C ASN A 170 -7.79 -5.16 5.14
N ALA A 171 -7.22 -5.51 3.99
CA ALA A 171 -7.90 -5.35 2.71
C ALA A 171 -9.13 -6.28 2.62
N ASP A 172 -8.99 -7.53 3.05
CA ASP A 172 -10.06 -8.52 3.00
C ASP A 172 -11.22 -8.13 3.95
N VAL A 173 -10.94 -7.68 5.18
CA VAL A 173 -12.00 -7.22 6.11
C VAL A 173 -12.70 -5.95 5.61
N THR A 174 -11.97 -5.03 5.00
CA THR A 174 -12.55 -3.81 4.43
C THR A 174 -13.49 -4.15 3.28
N THR A 175 -13.06 -5.04 2.37
CA THR A 175 -13.91 -5.54 1.28
C THR A 175 -15.15 -6.25 1.81
N GLY A 176 -15.02 -7.12 2.81
CA GLY A 176 -16.15 -7.79 3.43
C GLY A 176 -17.16 -6.83 4.06
N LEU A 177 -16.69 -5.78 4.74
CA LEU A 177 -17.56 -4.74 5.29
C LEU A 177 -18.32 -3.97 4.18
N ASP A 178 -17.67 -3.65 3.08
CA ASP A 178 -18.29 -2.95 1.94
C ASP A 178 -19.32 -3.83 1.23
N GLU A 179 -19.05 -5.13 1.07
CA GLU A 179 -19.99 -6.10 0.46
C GLU A 179 -21.25 -6.27 1.32
N VAL A 180 -21.10 -6.40 2.65
CA VAL A 180 -22.23 -6.52 3.56
C VAL A 180 -23.05 -5.23 3.57
N ALA A 181 -22.42 -4.07 3.60
CA ALA A 181 -23.11 -2.78 3.56
C ALA A 181 -23.91 -2.59 2.25
N THR A 182 -23.38 -3.05 1.12
CA THR A 182 -24.06 -2.98 -0.18
C THR A 182 -25.26 -3.94 -0.23
N ALA A 183 -25.14 -5.13 0.34
CA ALA A 183 -26.24 -6.10 0.40
C ALA A 183 -27.43 -5.59 1.25
N GLU A 184 -27.14 -4.99 2.42
CA GLU A 184 -28.17 -4.39 3.29
C GLU A 184 -28.94 -3.24 2.59
N GLN A 185 -28.27 -2.42 1.78
CA GLN A 185 -28.92 -1.33 1.02
C GLN A 185 -29.82 -1.87 -0.09
N SER A 186 -29.45 -2.97 -0.75
CA SER A 186 -30.26 -3.59 -1.81
C SER A 186 -31.55 -4.21 -1.26
N ASP A 187 -31.49 -4.83 -0.08
CA ASP A 187 -32.66 -5.42 0.58
C ASP A 187 -33.67 -4.36 1.05
N ASP A 188 -33.20 -3.14 1.44
CA ASP A 188 -34.06 -2.03 1.84
C ASP A 188 -34.79 -1.41 0.63
N ASP A 189 -34.14 -1.33 -0.53
CA ASP A 189 -34.76 -0.77 -1.75
C ASP A 189 -35.86 -1.69 -2.34
N ASP A 190 -35.74 -3.01 -2.19
CA ASP A 190 -36.76 -3.97 -2.64
C ASP A 190 -38.01 -4.00 -1.76
N LEU A 191 -37.98 -3.42 -0.57
CA LEU A 191 -39.12 -3.33 0.36
C LEU A 191 -40.09 -2.17 0.05
N TYR A 192 -39.76 -1.29 -0.88
CA TYR A 192 -40.55 -0.10 -1.25
C TYR A 192 -41.16 -0.16 -2.67
N VAL A 193 -41.17 -1.33 -3.30
CA VAL A 193 -41.78 -1.52 -4.64
C VAL A 193 -43.14 -2.23 -4.57
#